data_4635cabbf22a46cf03423ca482b4a435
#
_entry.id   4635cabbf22a46cf03423ca482b4a435
#
_cell.length_a   1.000
_cell.length_b   1.000
_cell.length_c   1.000
_cell.angle_alpha   90.00
_cell.angle_beta   90.00
_cell.angle_gamma   90.00
#
_symmetry.space_group_name_H-M   'P 1'
#
loop_
_entity.id
_entity.type
_entity.pdbx_description
1 polymer ?
#
loop_
_entity_poly.entity_id
_entity_poly.type
_entity_poly.pdbx_seq_one_letter_code
_entity_poly.pdbx_strand_id
1 'polypeptide(L)'
;MGKKSSSSSYSSGSSSSSTTLRRRWRFFQPRYYGKRPKRLALLILLCVSVTWIFYDRQSLNRDHQEEILRLQEEVANLRSALEAIHDHMKTSAETESIPKHETETSLHTKSTSAEDNDSICEKRRQKVKDAMLHAWSSYEKYAWGTDELKPISRIGVDSFGGLGATLVDSLDTLYIMGLHSEFQKAREWIEKSLYLKKNVEVSVFETTIRILGGLLSAYDLSGEEVFLEKSKELAERLLPAWDTPSGIPYNRINLEHGRPTNPRWTRGSSILADSGSEQLEFITLSQRTNDPKYQETAEKVIERFRRIFPADGLLPIYINPQTGINPTGSITFGAMGDSFYEYLLKAWILGNKTEAVKYYREMWETSMQGLESLIKRSTPSSFAYITEKLGNTVYDKMDELACFVPGMLALGSSGYDPEEAGKYMSLAEELARTCYNFYQLTPTKLAGENYYFRQGEDMLVGTSWNIQRPETIESLFYLWRLTGNNTYREWAWDIFEAFESNSRIASGYVGLKDVNTGAQDDMMQSFFLAETLKYLYLLFSPPSVISLDEWVFNTEAHPLRIRTRNDVHEEQLNLDQEDKFPSHLLGRKEGRLENK
;
A
#
# COMPACT_ATOMS: atom_id res chain seq x y z
N MET A 1 65.57 -38.02 -27.58
CA MET A 1 65.89 -37.76 -29.04
C MET A 1 64.80 -36.82 -29.50
N GLY A 2 64.98 -35.62 -29.84
CA GLY A 2 66.05 -34.76 -30.31
C GLY A 2 65.43 -33.44 -30.69
N LYS A 3 65.91 -32.44 -30.04
CA LYS A 3 66.30 -31.08 -30.42
C LYS A 3 65.89 -30.54 -31.79
N LYS A 4 65.34 -29.35 -31.87
CA LYS A 4 65.92 -28.04 -32.27
C LYS A 4 64.82 -26.99 -32.37
N SER A 5 64.78 -25.96 -31.67
CA SER A 5 65.28 -24.57 -31.65
C SER A 5 65.48 -23.96 -33.07
N SER A 6 64.78 -22.89 -33.35
CA SER A 6 65.40 -21.68 -33.91
C SER A 6 64.46 -20.45 -33.77
N SER A 7 65.05 -19.44 -33.39
CA SER A 7 64.80 -18.07 -33.12
C SER A 7 64.55 -17.18 -34.33
N SER A 8 64.15 -15.99 -34.05
CA SER A 8 64.21 -14.70 -34.79
C SER A 8 62.95 -14.37 -35.58
N SER A 9 62.47 -13.13 -35.71
CA SER A 9 62.98 -11.79 -35.35
C SER A 9 61.85 -10.77 -35.49
N TYR A 10 61.95 -9.71 -34.81
CA TYR A 10 61.16 -8.48 -34.89
C TYR A 10 60.93 -7.98 -36.32
N SER A 11 59.69 -7.55 -36.66
CA SER A 11 59.51 -6.34 -37.47
C SER A 11 58.18 -5.65 -37.14
N SER A 12 58.32 -4.40 -36.74
CA SER A 12 57.31 -3.39 -36.51
C SER A 12 56.54 -3.08 -37.81
N GLY A 13 55.21 -2.95 -37.69
CA GLY A 13 54.34 -2.48 -38.76
C GLY A 13 53.12 -1.73 -38.23
N SER A 14 53.33 -0.47 -37.83
CA SER A 14 52.27 0.52 -37.54
C SER A 14 51.58 0.93 -38.84
N SER A 15 50.30 0.53 -39.08
CA SER A 15 49.38 1.31 -39.92
C SER A 15 47.97 0.70 -39.95
N SER A 16 47.08 1.06 -39.04
CA SER A 16 45.63 0.89 -39.24
C SER A 16 44.71 1.89 -38.52
N SER A 17 45.24 2.99 -37.95
CA SER A 17 44.39 4.01 -37.28
C SER A 17 43.94 5.18 -38.16
N SER A 18 44.42 5.32 -39.39
CA SER A 18 44.11 6.47 -40.26
C SER A 18 42.89 6.30 -41.19
N THR A 19 42.41 5.07 -41.40
CA THR A 19 41.28 4.81 -42.31
C THR A 19 39.90 4.93 -41.66
N THR A 20 39.77 4.72 -40.36
CA THR A 20 38.51 4.87 -39.61
C THR A 20 38.15 6.31 -39.33
N LEU A 21 39.12 7.19 -39.08
CA LEU A 21 38.90 8.62 -38.91
C LEU A 21 38.47 9.30 -40.20
N ARG A 22 39.07 8.95 -41.36
CA ARG A 22 38.66 9.55 -42.66
C ARG A 22 37.23 9.13 -43.07
N ARG A 23 36.69 8.01 -42.64
CA ARG A 23 35.29 7.62 -42.88
C ARG A 23 34.30 8.43 -42.06
N ARG A 24 34.61 8.81 -40.82
CA ARG A 24 33.75 9.64 -39.96
C ARG A 24 33.61 11.06 -40.45
N TRP A 25 34.64 11.69 -41.01
CA TRP A 25 34.59 13.06 -41.50
C TRP A 25 33.81 13.25 -42.80
N ARG A 26 33.52 12.19 -43.58
CA ARG A 26 32.69 12.29 -44.79
C ARG A 26 31.23 12.66 -44.52
N PHE A 27 30.73 12.48 -43.32
CA PHE A 27 29.38 12.86 -42.94
C PHE A 27 29.23 14.35 -42.64
N PHE A 28 30.31 15.09 -42.48
CA PHE A 28 30.29 16.54 -42.22
C PHE A 28 30.60 17.41 -43.47
N GLN A 29 30.74 16.81 -44.66
CA GLN A 29 31.02 17.56 -45.89
C GLN A 29 29.71 17.94 -46.62
N PRO A 30 29.45 19.23 -46.94
CA PRO A 30 28.24 19.67 -47.64
C PRO A 30 27.95 18.94 -48.96
N ARG A 31 28.98 18.52 -49.69
CA ARG A 31 28.87 17.74 -50.94
C ARG A 31 28.28 16.35 -50.75
N TYR A 32 28.27 15.77 -49.54
CA TYR A 32 27.67 14.47 -49.23
C TYR A 32 26.15 14.52 -49.28
N TYR A 33 25.56 15.64 -48.87
CA TYR A 33 24.12 15.83 -48.78
C TYR A 33 23.51 16.31 -50.11
N GLY A 34 24.26 17.07 -50.94
CA GLY A 34 23.79 17.52 -52.26
C GLY A 34 23.39 16.40 -53.24
N LYS A 35 23.89 15.19 -53.05
CA LYS A 35 23.51 13.98 -53.84
C LYS A 35 22.43 13.11 -53.21
N ARG A 36 21.87 13.49 -52.00
CA ARG A 36 20.88 12.72 -51.27
C ARG A 36 19.83 13.63 -50.60
N PRO A 37 18.90 14.24 -51.37
CA PRO A 37 17.98 15.26 -50.88
C PRO A 37 17.12 14.82 -49.73
N LYS A 38 16.72 13.55 -49.65
CA LYS A 38 15.94 13.02 -48.51
C LYS A 38 16.70 13.03 -47.15
N ARG A 39 18.05 12.85 -47.19
CA ARG A 39 18.87 12.90 -45.95
C ARG A 39 19.15 14.35 -45.54
N LEU A 40 19.26 15.27 -46.49
CA LEU A 40 19.38 16.69 -46.21
C LEU A 40 18.12 17.23 -45.58
N ALA A 41 16.96 16.87 -46.10
CA ALA A 41 15.65 17.23 -45.51
C ALA A 41 15.48 16.71 -44.09
N LEU A 42 15.92 15.48 -43.81
CA LEU A 42 15.87 14.87 -42.47
C LEU A 42 16.80 15.59 -41.47
N LEU A 43 17.97 16.00 -41.91
CA LEU A 43 18.94 16.74 -41.10
C LEU A 43 18.45 18.18 -40.80
N ILE A 44 17.82 18.83 -41.77
CA ILE A 44 17.19 20.15 -41.57
C ILE A 44 16.03 20.05 -40.59
N LEU A 45 15.15 19.03 -40.73
CA LEU A 45 14.08 18.78 -39.80
C LEU A 45 14.59 18.54 -38.37
N LEU A 46 15.66 17.77 -38.23
CA LEU A 46 16.28 17.47 -36.92
C LEU A 46 16.90 18.76 -36.31
N CYS A 47 17.55 19.59 -37.10
CA CYS A 47 18.09 20.90 -36.65
C CYS A 47 16.97 21.86 -36.23
N VAL A 48 15.88 21.91 -37.00
CA VAL A 48 14.71 22.74 -36.66
C VAL A 48 14.05 22.27 -35.40
N SER A 49 13.87 20.96 -35.21
CA SER A 49 13.30 20.39 -33.98
C SER A 49 14.17 20.66 -32.76
N VAL A 50 15.48 20.50 -32.86
CA VAL A 50 16.43 20.81 -31.77
C VAL A 50 16.43 22.29 -31.43
N THR A 51 16.40 23.18 -32.42
CA THR A 51 16.32 24.63 -32.19
C THR A 51 14.99 25.04 -31.57
N TRP A 52 13.90 24.38 -31.95
CA TRP A 52 12.57 24.62 -31.38
C TRP A 52 12.49 24.18 -29.90
N ILE A 53 13.03 23.02 -29.58
CA ILE A 53 13.14 22.53 -28.20
C ILE A 53 14.01 23.45 -27.33
N PHE A 54 15.12 23.98 -27.86
CA PHE A 54 15.96 24.92 -27.14
C PHE A 54 15.25 26.26 -26.92
N TYR A 55 14.50 26.76 -27.92
CA TYR A 55 13.74 27.99 -27.81
C TYR A 55 12.60 27.89 -26.81
N ASP A 56 11.86 26.79 -26.83
CA ASP A 56 10.77 26.47 -25.91
C ASP A 56 11.29 26.38 -24.45
N ARG A 57 12.40 25.69 -24.26
CA ARG A 57 13.05 25.58 -22.93
C ARG A 57 13.58 26.91 -22.41
N GLN A 58 14.02 27.82 -23.31
CA GLN A 58 14.51 29.13 -22.94
C GLN A 58 13.37 30.11 -22.64
N SER A 59 12.20 29.93 -23.26
CA SER A 59 10.97 30.66 -22.97
C SER A 59 10.45 30.23 -21.58
N LEU A 60 10.34 28.93 -21.34
CA LEU A 60 9.90 28.36 -20.06
C LEU A 60 10.78 28.83 -18.87
N ASN A 61 12.09 28.87 -19.05
CA ASN A 61 13.01 29.37 -18.03
C ASN A 61 12.87 30.88 -17.77
N ARG A 62 12.47 31.68 -18.76
CA ARG A 62 12.19 33.10 -18.54
C ARG A 62 10.90 33.32 -17.77
N ASP A 63 9.87 32.61 -18.15
CA ASP A 63 8.57 32.68 -17.48
C ASP A 63 8.68 32.24 -16.00
N HIS A 64 9.43 31.19 -15.71
CA HIS A 64 9.75 30.78 -14.34
C HIS A 64 10.61 31.81 -13.57
N GLN A 65 11.57 32.50 -14.21
CA GLN A 65 12.34 33.53 -13.53
C GLN A 65 11.50 34.77 -13.22
N GLU A 66 10.59 35.15 -14.08
CA GLU A 66 9.66 36.25 -13.82
C GLU A 66 8.69 35.93 -12.69
N GLU A 67 8.21 34.67 -12.62
CA GLU A 67 7.35 34.19 -11.54
C GLU A 67 8.09 34.14 -10.20
N ILE A 68 9.34 33.67 -10.17
CA ILE A 68 10.20 33.69 -8.97
C ILE A 68 10.43 35.10 -8.45
N LEU A 69 10.69 36.07 -9.35
CA LEU A 69 10.87 37.46 -8.96
C LEU A 69 9.59 38.05 -8.37
N ARG A 70 8.43 37.74 -8.94
CA ARG A 70 7.13 38.19 -8.45
C ARG A 70 6.82 37.59 -7.05
N LEU A 71 7.09 36.33 -6.85
CA LEU A 71 6.92 35.66 -5.54
C LEU A 71 7.89 36.22 -4.49
N GLN A 72 9.12 36.54 -4.88
CA GLN A 72 10.08 37.19 -3.97
C GLN A 72 9.64 38.61 -3.54
N GLU A 73 9.02 39.35 -4.43
CA GLU A 73 8.46 40.67 -4.12
C GLU A 73 7.25 40.56 -3.19
N GLU A 74 6.39 39.57 -3.40
CA GLU A 74 5.24 39.28 -2.53
C GLU A 74 5.67 38.83 -1.13
N VAL A 75 6.68 37.99 -1.02
CA VAL A 75 7.30 37.59 0.27
C VAL A 75 7.92 38.79 0.99
N ALA A 76 8.57 39.69 0.28
CA ALA A 76 9.14 40.91 0.87
C ALA A 76 8.02 41.82 1.42
N ASN A 77 6.92 41.99 0.68
CA ASN A 77 5.77 42.75 1.10
C ASN A 77 5.07 42.14 2.35
N LEU A 78 4.92 40.82 2.37
CA LEU A 78 4.35 40.11 3.54
C LEU A 78 5.25 40.23 4.78
N ARG A 79 6.57 40.17 4.63
CA ARG A 79 7.52 40.42 5.73
C ARG A 79 7.41 41.82 6.30
N SER A 80 7.34 42.81 5.43
CA SER A 80 7.17 44.22 5.84
C SER A 80 5.83 44.43 6.58
N ALA A 81 4.76 43.81 6.13
CA ALA A 81 3.46 43.85 6.81
C ALA A 81 3.50 43.16 8.18
N LEU A 82 4.23 42.03 8.29
CA LEU A 82 4.40 41.30 9.56
C LEU A 82 5.23 42.09 10.57
N GLU A 83 6.29 42.80 10.12
CA GLU A 83 7.08 43.71 10.96
C GLU A 83 6.22 44.89 11.47
N ALA A 84 5.37 45.47 10.61
CA ALA A 84 4.46 46.56 10.99
C ALA A 84 3.43 46.11 12.04
N ILE A 85 2.91 44.85 11.95
CA ILE A 85 2.01 44.27 12.95
C ILE A 85 2.76 44.00 14.27
N HIS A 86 4.00 43.54 14.18
CA HIS A 86 4.84 43.28 15.36
C HIS A 86 5.16 44.58 16.13
N ASP A 87 5.48 45.64 15.41
CA ASP A 87 5.71 46.98 16.00
C ASP A 87 4.44 47.54 16.61
N HIS A 88 3.28 47.35 15.98
CA HIS A 88 2.00 47.74 16.53
C HIS A 88 1.63 46.98 17.84
N MET A 89 1.93 45.68 17.90
CA MET A 89 1.74 44.86 19.10
C MET A 89 2.70 45.28 20.21
N LYS A 90 3.94 45.67 19.89
CA LYS A 90 4.93 46.13 20.86
C LYS A 90 4.57 47.48 21.45
N THR A 91 4.01 48.37 20.67
CA THR A 91 3.54 49.70 21.11
C THR A 91 2.28 49.59 21.96
N SER A 92 1.42 48.62 21.71
CA SER A 92 0.24 48.35 22.52
C SER A 92 0.55 47.70 23.88
N ALA A 93 1.67 46.97 23.98
CA ALA A 93 2.10 46.32 25.24
C ALA A 93 2.78 47.30 26.22
N GLU A 94 3.25 48.47 25.77
CA GLU A 94 3.86 49.48 26.64
C GLU A 94 2.89 50.45 27.29
N THR A 95 1.58 50.37 27.01
CA THR A 95 0.59 51.37 27.47
C THR A 95 -0.35 50.85 28.57
N GLU A 96 -0.24 49.63 29.01
CA GLU A 96 -1.05 49.09 30.13
C GLU A 96 -0.22 48.56 31.27
N SER A 97 0.16 49.42 32.18
CA SER A 97 0.57 49.09 33.54
C SER A 97 -0.66 49.06 34.46
N ILE A 98 -1.13 47.86 34.82
CA ILE A 98 -2.20 47.63 35.84
C ILE A 98 -1.72 46.60 36.87
N PRO A 99 -2.11 46.72 38.14
CA PRO A 99 -1.41 46.15 39.29
C PRO A 99 -1.66 44.64 39.47
N LYS A 100 -0.65 43.98 40.05
CA LYS A 100 -0.69 42.58 40.49
C LYS A 100 -1.89 42.28 41.37
N HIS A 101 -2.78 41.40 40.89
CA HIS A 101 -3.64 40.59 41.72
C HIS A 101 -3.32 39.12 41.38
N GLU A 102 -2.85 38.39 42.35
CA GLU A 102 -2.66 36.96 42.29
C GLU A 102 -4.04 36.31 42.09
N THR A 103 -4.22 35.64 40.99
CA THR A 103 -5.31 34.67 40.83
C THR A 103 -4.74 33.47 40.08
N GLU A 104 -4.66 32.37 40.79
CA GLU A 104 -4.41 31.04 40.22
C GLU A 104 -5.39 30.78 39.08
N THR A 105 -4.91 30.77 37.85
CA THR A 105 -5.69 30.30 36.71
C THR A 105 -5.34 28.83 36.49
N SER A 106 -6.11 27.95 37.13
CA SER A 106 -6.16 26.55 36.76
C SER A 106 -6.55 26.46 35.29
N LEU A 107 -5.66 25.89 34.47
CA LEU A 107 -6.01 25.38 33.15
C LEU A 107 -7.07 24.28 33.34
N HIS A 108 -8.33 24.63 33.21
CA HIS A 108 -9.40 23.69 32.98
C HIS A 108 -9.24 23.13 31.57
N THR A 109 -8.43 22.07 31.40
CA THR A 109 -8.74 21.03 30.43
C THR A 109 -10.13 20.53 30.81
N LYS A 110 -11.15 20.89 30.04
CA LYS A 110 -12.45 20.24 30.10
C LYS A 110 -12.20 18.74 29.86
N SER A 111 -12.20 17.95 30.93
CA SER A 111 -12.40 16.52 30.82
C SER A 111 -13.83 16.35 30.29
N THR A 112 -13.99 16.11 29.02
CA THR A 112 -15.24 15.61 28.44
C THR A 112 -15.62 14.36 29.23
N SER A 113 -16.84 14.28 29.72
CA SER A 113 -17.33 13.08 30.40
C SER A 113 -17.26 11.89 29.44
N ALA A 114 -17.12 10.66 29.93
CA ALA A 114 -17.11 9.47 29.10
C ALA A 114 -18.35 9.42 28.17
N GLU A 115 -19.52 9.83 28.66
CA GLU A 115 -20.76 9.92 27.89
C GLU A 115 -20.70 10.93 26.74
N ASP A 116 -20.02 12.09 26.91
CA ASP A 116 -19.82 13.06 25.84
C ASP A 116 -18.90 12.53 24.76
N ASN A 117 -17.86 11.78 25.15
CA ASN A 117 -16.93 11.15 24.20
C ASN A 117 -17.62 10.07 23.35
N ASP A 118 -18.45 9.23 23.95
CA ASP A 118 -19.22 8.20 23.24
C ASP A 118 -20.22 8.83 22.25
N SER A 119 -20.87 9.93 22.61
CA SER A 119 -21.75 10.68 21.71
C SER A 119 -21.01 11.29 20.52
N ILE A 120 -19.78 11.78 20.71
CA ILE A 120 -18.94 12.31 19.64
C ILE A 120 -18.51 11.18 18.70
N CYS A 121 -18.04 10.06 19.24
CA CYS A 121 -17.62 8.90 18.46
C CYS A 121 -18.78 8.33 17.61
N GLU A 122 -19.98 8.24 18.18
CA GLU A 122 -21.17 7.82 17.43
C GLU A 122 -21.46 8.74 16.24
N LYS A 123 -21.43 10.05 16.44
CA LYS A 123 -21.63 11.03 15.35
C LYS A 123 -20.55 10.93 14.27
N ARG A 124 -19.29 10.77 14.65
CA ARG A 124 -18.16 10.60 13.71
C ARG A 124 -18.30 9.29 12.94
N ARG A 125 -18.60 8.19 13.63
CA ARG A 125 -18.86 6.89 13.01
C ARG A 125 -19.99 6.95 11.99
N GLN A 126 -21.09 7.63 12.32
CA GLN A 126 -22.20 7.80 11.36
C GLN A 126 -21.78 8.62 10.14
N LYS A 127 -21.00 9.69 10.29
CA LYS A 127 -20.49 10.46 9.15
C LYS A 127 -19.59 9.63 8.23
N VAL A 128 -18.73 8.76 8.80
CA VAL A 128 -17.91 7.83 7.99
C VAL A 128 -18.79 6.82 7.25
N LYS A 129 -19.83 6.31 7.90
CA LYS A 129 -20.83 5.43 7.24
C LYS A 129 -21.57 6.15 6.12
N ASP A 130 -21.92 7.42 6.28
CA ASP A 130 -22.55 8.25 5.24
C ASP A 130 -21.58 8.49 4.07
N ALA A 131 -20.28 8.66 4.35
CA ALA A 131 -19.24 8.74 3.32
C ALA A 131 -19.11 7.43 2.52
N MET A 132 -19.14 6.28 3.22
CA MET A 132 -19.16 4.95 2.58
C MET A 132 -20.37 4.79 1.67
N LEU A 133 -21.58 5.14 2.13
CA LEU A 133 -22.79 5.10 1.31
C LEU A 133 -22.71 6.02 0.09
N HIS A 134 -22.11 7.20 0.24
CA HIS A 134 -21.91 8.11 -0.89
C HIS A 134 -20.95 7.53 -1.95
N ALA A 135 -19.80 6.99 -1.51
CA ALA A 135 -18.83 6.35 -2.38
C ALA A 135 -19.43 5.11 -3.08
N TRP A 136 -20.07 4.23 -2.31
CA TRP A 136 -20.70 3.01 -2.81
C TRP A 136 -21.83 3.29 -3.80
N SER A 137 -22.77 4.20 -3.46
CA SER A 137 -23.89 4.55 -4.36
C SER A 137 -23.40 5.16 -5.67
N SER A 138 -22.27 5.87 -5.63
CA SER A 138 -21.63 6.42 -6.83
C SER A 138 -21.02 5.31 -7.69
N TYR A 139 -20.32 4.36 -7.06
CA TYR A 139 -19.81 3.16 -7.73
C TYR A 139 -20.96 2.32 -8.31
N GLU A 140 -21.99 2.02 -7.52
CA GLU A 140 -23.16 1.27 -7.96
C GLU A 140 -23.80 1.91 -9.19
N LYS A 141 -23.88 3.23 -9.22
CA LYS A 141 -24.54 3.97 -10.29
C LYS A 141 -23.74 4.05 -11.59
N TYR A 142 -22.41 4.19 -11.51
CA TYR A 142 -21.59 4.56 -12.65
C TYR A 142 -20.57 3.50 -13.09
N ALA A 143 -20.23 2.54 -12.20
CA ALA A 143 -19.15 1.60 -12.40
C ALA A 143 -19.47 0.15 -11.97
N TRP A 144 -20.74 -0.19 -11.77
CA TRP A 144 -21.14 -1.48 -11.22
C TRP A 144 -20.52 -2.67 -11.97
N GLY A 145 -19.78 -3.48 -11.22
CA GLY A 145 -19.11 -4.68 -11.72
C GLY A 145 -17.82 -4.46 -12.48
N THR A 146 -17.38 -3.21 -12.67
CA THR A 146 -15.99 -2.88 -13.08
C THR A 146 -15.08 -2.75 -11.87
N ASP A 147 -13.77 -2.72 -12.08
CA ASP A 147 -12.83 -2.72 -10.95
C ASP A 147 -12.89 -1.42 -10.16
N GLU A 148 -12.90 -0.26 -10.80
CA GLU A 148 -12.88 1.03 -10.11
C GLU A 148 -13.74 2.07 -10.81
N LEU A 149 -14.08 3.14 -10.08
CA LEU A 149 -14.83 4.28 -10.58
C LEU A 149 -13.90 5.45 -10.92
N LYS A 150 -14.11 6.05 -12.09
CA LYS A 150 -13.63 7.40 -12.42
C LYS A 150 -14.74 8.41 -12.12
N PRO A 151 -14.70 9.10 -10.97
CA PRO A 151 -15.84 9.87 -10.50
C PRO A 151 -16.13 11.12 -11.33
N ILE A 152 -15.10 11.80 -11.85
CA ILE A 152 -15.29 13.01 -12.68
C ILE A 152 -15.92 12.62 -14.01
N SER A 153 -15.38 11.59 -14.68
CA SER A 153 -15.89 11.06 -15.94
C SER A 153 -17.17 10.25 -15.78
N ARG A 154 -17.48 9.73 -14.59
CA ARG A 154 -18.62 8.88 -14.25
C ARG A 154 -18.66 7.60 -15.09
N ILE A 155 -17.52 6.94 -15.20
CA ILE A 155 -17.35 5.66 -15.93
C ILE A 155 -16.55 4.68 -15.07
N GLY A 156 -16.81 3.38 -15.28
CA GLY A 156 -15.99 2.32 -14.71
C GLY A 156 -14.71 2.09 -15.50
N VAL A 157 -13.70 1.53 -14.85
CA VAL A 157 -12.44 1.10 -15.44
C VAL A 157 -12.00 -0.24 -14.85
N ASP A 158 -11.42 -1.10 -15.71
CA ASP A 158 -10.94 -2.43 -15.33
C ASP A 158 -9.41 -2.40 -15.10
N SER A 159 -8.99 -1.92 -13.94
CA SER A 159 -7.58 -1.77 -13.54
C SER A 159 -6.96 -3.07 -13.03
N PHE A 160 -7.78 -4.00 -12.55
CA PHE A 160 -7.38 -5.30 -11.99
C PHE A 160 -7.85 -6.50 -12.83
N GLY A 161 -8.13 -6.30 -14.12
CA GLY A 161 -8.56 -7.36 -15.02
C GLY A 161 -10.08 -7.53 -15.15
N GLY A 162 -10.85 -6.60 -14.63
CA GLY A 162 -12.31 -6.60 -14.67
C GLY A 162 -12.91 -7.65 -13.75
N LEU A 163 -12.37 -7.78 -12.54
CA LEU A 163 -12.83 -8.72 -11.50
C LEU A 163 -13.85 -8.09 -10.56
N GLY A 164 -14.22 -6.81 -10.78
CA GLY A 164 -15.11 -6.06 -9.90
C GLY A 164 -14.42 -5.70 -8.58
N ALA A 165 -13.17 -5.24 -8.64
CA ALA A 165 -12.32 -5.06 -7.46
C ALA A 165 -13.01 -4.23 -6.37
N THR A 166 -13.52 -3.03 -6.66
CA THR A 166 -14.22 -2.21 -5.64
C THR A 166 -15.39 -2.96 -4.98
N LEU A 167 -16.10 -3.79 -5.76
CA LEU A 167 -17.25 -4.53 -5.24
C LEU A 167 -16.83 -5.62 -4.24
N VAL A 168 -15.80 -6.41 -4.60
CA VAL A 168 -15.28 -7.48 -3.74
C VAL A 168 -14.54 -6.90 -2.53
N ASP A 169 -13.70 -5.91 -2.75
CA ASP A 169 -12.93 -5.19 -1.73
C ASP A 169 -13.81 -4.53 -0.65
N SER A 170 -15.04 -4.14 -1.02
CA SER A 170 -15.96 -3.46 -0.10
C SER A 170 -16.85 -4.40 0.72
N LEU A 171 -16.88 -5.71 0.45
CA LEU A 171 -17.83 -6.66 1.06
C LEU A 171 -17.82 -6.60 2.59
N ASP A 172 -16.67 -6.78 3.18
CA ASP A 172 -16.52 -6.79 4.62
C ASP A 172 -16.77 -5.41 5.24
N THR A 173 -16.38 -4.32 4.56
CA THR A 173 -16.71 -2.95 5.00
C THR A 173 -18.22 -2.74 5.05
N LEU A 174 -18.94 -3.15 4.01
CA LEU A 174 -20.41 -3.09 3.98
C LEU A 174 -21.04 -3.91 5.11
N TYR A 175 -20.52 -5.12 5.34
CA TYR A 175 -21.01 -6.00 6.40
C TYR A 175 -20.75 -5.40 7.79
N ILE A 176 -19.52 -4.96 8.06
CA ILE A 176 -19.10 -4.37 9.35
C ILE A 176 -19.89 -3.08 9.66
N MET A 177 -20.16 -2.27 8.65
CA MET A 177 -20.96 -1.05 8.79
C MET A 177 -22.47 -1.31 8.89
N GLY A 178 -22.93 -2.57 8.77
CA GLY A 178 -24.35 -2.93 8.78
C GLY A 178 -25.12 -2.40 7.57
N LEU A 179 -24.47 -2.35 6.40
CA LEU A 179 -25.04 -1.98 5.11
C LEU A 179 -25.51 -3.25 4.39
N HIS A 180 -26.44 -3.98 5.02
CA HIS A 180 -26.85 -5.33 4.60
C HIS A 180 -27.51 -5.36 3.22
N SER A 181 -28.21 -4.31 2.83
CA SER A 181 -28.85 -4.21 1.50
C SER A 181 -27.79 -4.16 0.40
N GLU A 182 -26.76 -3.35 0.60
CA GLU A 182 -25.64 -3.15 -0.30
C GLU A 182 -24.78 -4.42 -0.37
N PHE A 183 -24.49 -5.02 0.77
CA PHE A 183 -23.79 -6.30 0.88
C PHE A 183 -24.53 -7.41 0.10
N GLN A 184 -25.85 -7.51 0.25
CA GLN A 184 -26.64 -8.54 -0.42
C GLN A 184 -26.64 -8.36 -1.95
N LYS A 185 -26.71 -7.13 -2.45
CA LYS A 185 -26.57 -6.84 -3.89
C LYS A 185 -25.18 -7.25 -4.43
N ALA A 186 -24.12 -6.94 -3.66
CA ALA A 186 -22.77 -7.32 -4.01
C ALA A 186 -22.59 -8.85 -4.02
N ARG A 187 -23.12 -9.53 -3.02
CA ARG A 187 -23.13 -10.99 -2.91
C ARG A 187 -23.84 -11.63 -4.12
N GLU A 188 -25.01 -11.11 -4.50
CA GLU A 188 -25.74 -11.63 -5.67
C GLU A 188 -24.97 -11.43 -6.98
N TRP A 189 -24.24 -10.31 -7.12
CA TRP A 189 -23.41 -10.10 -8.29
C TRP A 189 -22.24 -11.10 -8.33
N ILE A 190 -21.60 -11.38 -7.19
CA ILE A 190 -20.51 -12.37 -7.09
C ILE A 190 -21.00 -13.76 -7.49
N GLU A 191 -22.16 -14.18 -6.99
CA GLU A 191 -22.75 -15.48 -7.32
C GLU A 191 -23.04 -15.61 -8.83
N LYS A 192 -23.64 -14.57 -9.45
CA LYS A 192 -24.18 -14.65 -10.81
C LYS A 192 -23.20 -14.16 -11.88
N SER A 193 -22.28 -13.26 -11.56
CA SER A 193 -21.53 -12.47 -12.54
C SER A 193 -20.02 -12.52 -12.38
N LEU A 194 -19.48 -12.85 -11.20
CA LEU A 194 -18.04 -12.97 -11.02
C LEU A 194 -17.50 -14.20 -11.77
N TYR A 195 -16.94 -13.92 -12.94
CA TYR A 195 -16.32 -14.93 -13.80
C TYR A 195 -14.81 -14.82 -13.74
N LEU A 196 -14.16 -15.83 -13.21
CA LEU A 196 -12.72 -15.85 -12.93
C LEU A 196 -11.87 -16.45 -14.06
N LYS A 197 -12.47 -17.23 -14.98
CA LYS A 197 -11.76 -17.80 -16.14
C LYS A 197 -11.69 -16.79 -17.28
N LYS A 198 -10.90 -15.73 -17.11
CA LYS A 198 -10.72 -14.66 -18.10
C LYS A 198 -9.37 -14.76 -18.78
N ASN A 199 -9.31 -14.48 -20.10
CA ASN A 199 -8.06 -14.32 -20.82
C ASN A 199 -7.47 -12.94 -20.58
N VAL A 200 -7.04 -12.70 -19.34
CA VAL A 200 -6.45 -11.45 -18.87
C VAL A 200 -5.25 -11.76 -17.99
N GLU A 201 -4.22 -10.94 -18.07
CA GLU A 201 -3.07 -10.98 -17.18
C GLU A 201 -3.37 -10.11 -15.96
N VAL A 202 -3.29 -10.69 -14.76
CA VAL A 202 -3.49 -9.99 -13.49
C VAL A 202 -2.24 -10.02 -12.64
N SER A 203 -2.09 -9.09 -11.71
CA SER A 203 -1.12 -9.17 -10.62
C SER A 203 -1.52 -10.29 -9.67
N VAL A 204 -0.60 -11.19 -9.34
CA VAL A 204 -0.82 -12.25 -8.35
C VAL A 204 -1.08 -11.62 -6.99
N PHE A 205 -0.23 -10.69 -6.58
CA PHE A 205 -0.32 -9.96 -5.31
C PHE A 205 -1.65 -9.20 -5.17
N GLU A 206 -1.95 -8.26 -6.09
CA GLU A 206 -3.17 -7.45 -6.02
C GLU A 206 -4.45 -8.30 -6.03
N THR A 207 -4.45 -9.38 -6.83
CA THR A 207 -5.59 -10.29 -6.89
C THR A 207 -5.74 -11.10 -5.61
N THR A 208 -4.63 -11.45 -4.95
CA THR A 208 -4.63 -12.16 -3.67
C THR A 208 -5.13 -11.27 -2.54
N ILE A 209 -4.56 -10.09 -2.35
CA ILE A 209 -4.91 -9.26 -1.20
C ILE A 209 -6.34 -8.70 -1.30
N ARG A 210 -6.79 -8.26 -2.50
CA ARG A 210 -8.10 -7.64 -2.73
C ARG A 210 -9.19 -8.68 -2.93
N ILE A 211 -9.04 -9.51 -3.99
CA ILE A 211 -10.14 -10.39 -4.40
C ILE A 211 -10.21 -11.64 -3.51
N LEU A 212 -9.10 -12.35 -3.32
CA LEU A 212 -9.10 -13.53 -2.46
C LEU A 212 -9.31 -13.13 -0.98
N GLY A 213 -8.63 -12.08 -0.52
CA GLY A 213 -8.77 -11.56 0.85
C GLY A 213 -10.19 -11.09 1.14
N GLY A 214 -10.80 -10.28 0.25
CA GLY A 214 -12.17 -9.80 0.40
C GLY A 214 -13.21 -10.92 0.42
N LEU A 215 -13.06 -11.93 -0.44
CA LEU A 215 -13.95 -13.11 -0.45
C LEU A 215 -13.81 -13.93 0.84
N LEU A 216 -12.58 -14.18 1.32
CA LEU A 216 -12.34 -14.93 2.55
C LEU A 216 -12.84 -14.18 3.78
N SER A 217 -12.65 -12.88 3.84
CA SER A 217 -13.19 -12.03 4.91
C SER A 217 -14.73 -12.04 4.92
N ALA A 218 -15.35 -11.91 3.73
CA ALA A 218 -16.79 -12.01 3.61
C ALA A 218 -17.33 -13.38 4.06
N TYR A 219 -16.61 -14.48 3.77
CA TYR A 219 -16.94 -15.80 4.27
C TYR A 219 -16.81 -15.88 5.80
N ASP A 220 -15.70 -15.42 6.36
CA ASP A 220 -15.46 -15.47 7.81
C ASP A 220 -16.49 -14.65 8.62
N LEU A 221 -17.01 -13.56 8.03
CA LEU A 221 -18.01 -12.68 8.66
C LEU A 221 -19.45 -13.20 8.49
N SER A 222 -19.79 -13.75 7.33
CA SER A 222 -21.19 -14.08 6.98
C SER A 222 -21.51 -15.57 7.04
N GLY A 223 -20.50 -16.45 6.89
CA GLY A 223 -20.67 -17.90 6.77
C GLY A 223 -21.26 -18.35 5.42
N GLU A 224 -21.31 -17.46 4.39
CA GLU A 224 -21.93 -17.80 3.11
C GLU A 224 -20.95 -18.53 2.18
N GLU A 225 -21.23 -19.79 1.86
CA GLU A 225 -20.38 -20.69 1.07
C GLU A 225 -19.98 -20.18 -0.31
N VAL A 226 -20.79 -19.36 -0.95
CA VAL A 226 -20.48 -18.77 -2.27
C VAL A 226 -19.13 -18.04 -2.28
N PHE A 227 -18.76 -17.40 -1.18
CA PHE A 227 -17.50 -16.70 -1.07
C PHE A 227 -16.32 -17.68 -0.98
N LEU A 228 -16.45 -18.76 -0.22
CA LEU A 228 -15.43 -19.80 -0.13
C LEU A 228 -15.24 -20.56 -1.45
N GLU A 229 -16.33 -20.86 -2.16
CA GLU A 229 -16.28 -21.51 -3.48
C GLU A 229 -15.53 -20.61 -4.49
N LYS A 230 -15.82 -19.29 -4.52
CA LYS A 230 -15.13 -18.34 -5.39
C LYS A 230 -13.67 -18.15 -4.99
N SER A 231 -13.36 -18.11 -3.70
CA SER A 231 -11.99 -18.09 -3.18
C SER A 231 -11.17 -19.28 -3.68
N LYS A 232 -11.74 -20.48 -3.58
CA LYS A 232 -11.12 -21.70 -4.07
C LYS A 232 -10.90 -21.66 -5.58
N GLU A 233 -11.93 -21.27 -6.36
CA GLU A 233 -11.81 -21.12 -7.83
C GLU A 233 -10.69 -20.15 -8.22
N LEU A 234 -10.56 -19.03 -7.51
CA LEU A 234 -9.52 -18.04 -7.78
C LEU A 234 -8.13 -18.57 -7.45
N ALA A 235 -7.95 -19.13 -6.26
CA ALA A 235 -6.66 -19.65 -5.81
C ALA A 235 -6.11 -20.74 -6.75
N GLU A 236 -6.98 -21.66 -7.24
CA GLU A 236 -6.58 -22.67 -8.24
C GLU A 236 -6.01 -22.05 -9.52
N ARG A 237 -6.48 -20.85 -9.90
CA ARG A 237 -5.98 -20.13 -11.09
C ARG A 237 -4.70 -19.39 -10.82
N LEU A 238 -4.43 -19.01 -9.57
CA LEU A 238 -3.21 -18.33 -9.16
C LEU A 238 -2.04 -19.29 -8.92
N LEU A 239 -2.31 -20.53 -8.41
CA LEU A 239 -1.29 -21.52 -8.06
C LEU A 239 -0.17 -21.73 -9.09
N PRO A 240 -0.40 -21.72 -10.43
CA PRO A 240 0.68 -21.87 -11.40
C PRO A 240 1.75 -20.77 -11.35
N ALA A 241 1.49 -19.63 -10.66
CA ALA A 241 2.51 -18.61 -10.48
C ALA A 241 3.70 -19.08 -9.62
N TRP A 242 3.49 -20.07 -8.74
CA TRP A 242 4.52 -20.67 -7.88
C TRP A 242 5.29 -21.82 -8.54
N ASP A 243 4.97 -22.19 -9.78
CA ASP A 243 5.72 -23.22 -10.50
C ASP A 243 7.07 -22.66 -10.98
N THR A 244 7.96 -22.45 -10.02
CA THR A 244 9.33 -21.94 -10.22
C THR A 244 10.34 -22.82 -9.49
N PRO A 245 11.60 -22.89 -9.95
CA PRO A 245 12.62 -23.69 -9.28
C PRO A 245 12.92 -23.29 -7.83
N SER A 246 12.68 -22.02 -7.47
CA SER A 246 12.92 -21.51 -6.12
C SER A 246 11.70 -21.57 -5.20
N GLY A 247 10.50 -21.74 -5.76
CA GLY A 247 9.23 -21.56 -5.08
C GLY A 247 8.77 -20.10 -4.94
N ILE A 248 9.60 -19.12 -5.37
CA ILE A 248 9.20 -17.70 -5.40
C ILE A 248 8.26 -17.48 -6.59
N PRO A 249 7.06 -16.92 -6.41
CA PRO A 249 6.09 -16.77 -7.48
C PRO A 249 6.49 -15.72 -8.50
N TYR A 250 5.95 -15.83 -9.70
CA TYR A 250 5.90 -14.73 -10.65
C TYR A 250 4.86 -13.69 -10.21
N ASN A 251 5.11 -12.42 -10.51
CA ASN A 251 4.22 -11.31 -10.11
C ASN A 251 2.89 -11.26 -10.88
N ARG A 252 2.81 -11.90 -12.05
CA ARG A 252 1.63 -11.85 -12.94
C ARG A 252 1.28 -13.23 -13.46
N ILE A 253 -0.02 -13.43 -13.71
CA ILE A 253 -0.55 -14.66 -14.30
C ILE A 253 -1.73 -14.38 -15.21
N ASN A 254 -1.87 -15.15 -16.30
CA ASN A 254 -3.08 -15.14 -17.10
C ASN A 254 -4.11 -16.11 -16.49
N LEU A 255 -5.26 -15.62 -16.07
CA LEU A 255 -6.27 -16.39 -15.34
C LEU A 255 -6.92 -17.53 -16.17
N GLU A 256 -6.97 -17.43 -17.50
CA GLU A 256 -7.52 -18.52 -18.33
C GLU A 256 -6.48 -19.59 -18.61
N HIS A 257 -5.24 -19.19 -18.90
CA HIS A 257 -4.23 -20.08 -19.42
C HIS A 257 -3.19 -20.54 -18.39
N GLY A 258 -3.20 -19.98 -17.18
CA GLY A 258 -2.25 -20.29 -16.12
C GLY A 258 -0.79 -19.98 -16.52
N ARG A 259 -0.56 -18.95 -17.36
CA ARG A 259 0.78 -18.58 -17.82
C ARG A 259 1.35 -17.46 -16.95
N PRO A 260 2.34 -17.75 -16.09
CA PRO A 260 2.92 -16.74 -15.24
C PRO A 260 4.00 -15.95 -15.95
N THR A 261 4.16 -14.67 -15.58
CA THR A 261 5.17 -13.75 -16.13
C THR A 261 5.66 -12.77 -15.07
N ASN A 262 6.82 -12.16 -15.29
CA ASN A 262 7.26 -10.99 -14.56
C ASN A 262 7.28 -9.75 -15.48
N PRO A 263 6.95 -8.55 -14.94
CA PRO A 263 7.00 -7.32 -15.71
C PRO A 263 8.40 -7.06 -16.28
N ARG A 264 8.49 -6.46 -17.46
CA ARG A 264 9.81 -6.16 -18.08
C ARG A 264 10.63 -5.16 -17.27
N TRP A 265 9.98 -4.25 -16.54
CA TRP A 265 10.67 -3.24 -15.74
C TRP A 265 11.37 -3.83 -14.51
N THR A 266 10.92 -4.99 -13.97
CA THR A 266 11.63 -5.73 -12.93
C THR A 266 12.81 -6.55 -13.47
N ARG A 267 13.07 -6.52 -14.78
CA ARG A 267 14.09 -7.34 -15.47
C ARG A 267 13.94 -8.84 -15.22
N GLY A 268 12.69 -9.29 -15.06
CA GLY A 268 12.34 -10.69 -14.81
C GLY A 268 12.45 -11.11 -13.34
N SER A 269 12.71 -10.19 -12.42
CA SER A 269 12.67 -10.45 -10.99
C SER A 269 11.23 -10.39 -10.47
N SER A 270 10.95 -11.19 -9.46
CA SER A 270 9.76 -11.05 -8.59
C SER A 270 10.00 -9.96 -7.56
N ILE A 271 8.95 -9.46 -6.94
CA ILE A 271 8.98 -8.39 -5.95
C ILE A 271 8.88 -9.00 -4.56
N LEU A 272 9.58 -8.44 -3.58
CA LEU A 272 9.63 -8.95 -2.21
C LEU A 272 8.25 -8.92 -1.56
N ALA A 273 7.60 -7.75 -1.55
CA ALA A 273 6.25 -7.59 -1.00
C ALA A 273 5.26 -8.51 -1.73
N ASP A 274 5.23 -8.51 -3.07
CA ASP A 274 4.32 -9.37 -3.85
C ASP A 274 4.48 -10.86 -3.47
N SER A 275 5.73 -11.33 -3.31
CA SER A 275 5.99 -12.76 -3.03
C SER A 275 5.82 -13.14 -1.56
N GLY A 276 5.97 -12.18 -0.66
CA GLY A 276 5.96 -12.39 0.79
C GLY A 276 4.68 -11.93 1.49
N SER A 277 3.62 -11.58 0.74
CA SER A 277 2.37 -11.06 1.28
C SER A 277 1.14 -11.80 0.72
N GLU A 278 1.22 -13.11 0.67
CA GLU A 278 0.16 -14.00 0.19
C GLU A 278 -0.16 -15.09 1.22
N GLN A 279 0.58 -15.10 2.33
CA GLN A 279 0.53 -16.16 3.33
C GLN A 279 -0.78 -16.14 4.11
N LEU A 280 -1.28 -14.97 4.48
CA LEU A 280 -2.50 -14.85 5.28
C LEU A 280 -3.70 -15.46 4.56
N GLU A 281 -3.90 -15.11 3.29
CA GLU A 281 -5.00 -15.55 2.45
C GLU A 281 -4.90 -17.05 2.15
N PHE A 282 -3.71 -17.53 1.77
CA PHE A 282 -3.50 -18.94 1.42
C PHE A 282 -3.56 -19.86 2.66
N ILE A 283 -3.06 -19.42 3.82
CA ILE A 283 -3.21 -20.14 5.08
C ILE A 283 -4.70 -20.20 5.48
N THR A 284 -5.40 -19.06 5.41
CA THR A 284 -6.83 -18.99 5.71
C THR A 284 -7.62 -19.91 4.79
N LEU A 285 -7.37 -19.87 3.48
CA LEU A 285 -8.05 -20.74 2.52
C LEU A 285 -7.81 -22.22 2.83
N SER A 286 -6.57 -22.61 3.13
CA SER A 286 -6.27 -24.00 3.57
C SER A 286 -7.06 -24.39 4.81
N GLN A 287 -7.13 -23.52 5.79
CA GLN A 287 -7.89 -23.76 7.02
C GLN A 287 -9.39 -23.88 6.79
N ARG A 288 -9.99 -23.12 5.86
CA ARG A 288 -11.44 -23.13 5.57
C ARG A 288 -11.84 -24.29 4.65
N THR A 289 -10.92 -24.76 3.81
CA THR A 289 -11.16 -25.85 2.85
C THR A 289 -10.65 -27.20 3.33
N ASN A 290 -9.89 -27.25 4.43
CA ASN A 290 -9.13 -28.42 4.88
C ASN A 290 -8.20 -29.02 3.80
N ASP A 291 -7.74 -28.19 2.85
CA ASP A 291 -6.80 -28.57 1.80
C ASP A 291 -5.43 -27.89 2.05
N PRO A 292 -4.41 -28.62 2.48
CA PRO A 292 -3.13 -28.05 2.91
C PRO A 292 -2.31 -27.42 1.77
N LYS A 293 -2.64 -27.71 0.51
CA LYS A 293 -1.82 -27.33 -0.64
C LYS A 293 -1.61 -25.81 -0.78
N TYR A 294 -2.60 -25.01 -0.38
CA TYR A 294 -2.50 -23.55 -0.46
C TYR A 294 -1.48 -23.03 0.54
N GLN A 295 -1.62 -23.40 1.81
CA GLN A 295 -0.68 -23.09 2.87
C GLN A 295 0.74 -23.57 2.54
N GLU A 296 0.87 -24.85 2.15
CA GLU A 296 2.19 -25.40 1.76
C GLU A 296 2.85 -24.62 0.63
N THR A 297 2.07 -24.09 -0.31
CA THR A 297 2.60 -23.30 -1.43
C THR A 297 3.12 -21.96 -0.94
N ALA A 298 2.35 -21.22 -0.15
CA ALA A 298 2.73 -19.91 0.37
C ALA A 298 3.89 -20.01 1.40
N GLU A 299 3.89 -21.04 2.26
CA GLU A 299 4.94 -21.23 3.26
C GLU A 299 6.30 -21.60 2.65
N LYS A 300 6.35 -22.28 1.50
CA LYS A 300 7.60 -22.53 0.76
C LYS A 300 8.35 -21.25 0.40
N VAL A 301 7.63 -20.17 0.14
CA VAL A 301 8.22 -18.85 -0.11
C VAL A 301 8.96 -18.35 1.12
N ILE A 302 8.30 -18.38 2.28
CA ILE A 302 8.88 -17.93 3.55
C ILE A 302 10.05 -18.83 3.97
N GLU A 303 9.93 -20.14 3.76
CA GLU A 303 11.02 -21.07 4.00
C GLU A 303 12.24 -20.75 3.10
N ARG A 304 12.00 -20.33 1.86
CA ARG A 304 13.05 -19.85 0.96
C ARG A 304 13.69 -18.58 1.50
N PHE A 305 12.89 -17.57 1.88
CA PHE A 305 13.41 -16.33 2.47
C PHE A 305 14.21 -16.61 3.75
N ARG A 306 13.72 -17.47 4.63
CA ARG A 306 14.42 -17.88 5.86
C ARG A 306 15.82 -18.43 5.59
N ARG A 307 16.01 -19.20 4.52
CA ARG A 307 17.33 -19.77 4.14
C ARG A 307 18.34 -18.72 3.67
N ILE A 308 17.88 -17.59 3.15
CA ILE A 308 18.71 -16.50 2.64
C ILE A 308 18.64 -15.26 3.53
N PHE A 309 17.97 -15.36 4.67
CA PHE A 309 17.67 -14.23 5.52
C PHE A 309 18.98 -13.63 6.06
N PRO A 310 19.24 -12.33 5.82
CA PRO A 310 20.47 -11.71 6.27
C PRO A 310 20.44 -11.45 7.78
N ALA A 311 21.60 -11.23 8.38
CA ALA A 311 21.73 -11.01 9.82
C ALA A 311 21.02 -9.73 10.32
N ASP A 312 20.84 -8.75 9.44
CA ASP A 312 20.09 -7.52 9.72
C ASP A 312 18.60 -7.64 9.35
N GLY A 313 18.14 -8.80 8.88
CA GLY A 313 16.74 -9.05 8.54
C GLY A 313 16.18 -8.23 7.38
N LEU A 314 17.02 -7.52 6.63
CA LEU A 314 16.60 -6.60 5.58
C LEU A 314 16.84 -7.21 4.19
N LEU A 315 15.78 -7.60 3.51
CA LEU A 315 15.84 -8.16 2.16
C LEU A 315 15.69 -7.08 1.08
N PRO A 316 16.43 -7.21 -0.05
CA PRO A 316 16.24 -6.32 -1.19
C PRO A 316 14.90 -6.61 -1.90
N ILE A 317 14.31 -5.55 -2.49
CA ILE A 317 12.96 -5.60 -3.08
C ILE A 317 12.82 -6.51 -4.31
N TYR A 318 13.91 -6.90 -4.99
CA TYR A 318 13.86 -7.77 -6.16
C TYR A 318 14.43 -9.15 -5.87
N ILE A 319 13.69 -10.18 -6.21
CA ILE A 319 14.07 -11.58 -6.01
C ILE A 319 14.03 -12.31 -7.35
N ASN A 320 15.09 -13.06 -7.68
CA ASN A 320 15.10 -13.88 -8.89
C ASN A 320 14.28 -15.17 -8.68
N PRO A 321 13.17 -15.40 -9.40
CA PRO A 321 12.31 -16.57 -9.19
C PRO A 321 12.98 -17.89 -9.57
N GLN A 322 14.06 -17.87 -10.35
CA GLN A 322 14.79 -19.10 -10.71
C GLN A 322 15.77 -19.55 -9.61
N THR A 323 16.42 -18.60 -8.95
CA THR A 323 17.44 -18.88 -7.94
C THR A 323 16.98 -18.60 -6.51
N GLY A 324 15.92 -17.80 -6.33
CA GLY A 324 15.45 -17.30 -5.04
C GLY A 324 16.44 -16.35 -4.35
N ILE A 325 17.35 -15.72 -5.11
CA ILE A 325 18.36 -14.79 -4.59
C ILE A 325 18.35 -13.52 -5.42
N ASN A 326 18.55 -12.39 -4.77
CA ASN A 326 18.92 -11.16 -5.47
C ASN A 326 20.08 -10.49 -4.74
N PRO A 327 21.28 -10.43 -5.32
CA PRO A 327 22.45 -9.87 -4.64
C PRO A 327 22.45 -8.35 -4.57
N THR A 328 21.60 -7.67 -5.35
CA THR A 328 21.55 -6.20 -5.41
C THR A 328 20.11 -5.70 -5.53
N GLY A 329 19.76 -4.76 -4.70
CA GLY A 329 18.44 -4.13 -4.71
C GLY A 329 18.34 -3.01 -3.70
N SER A 330 17.28 -2.23 -3.79
CA SER A 330 16.90 -1.28 -2.76
C SER A 330 16.31 -2.03 -1.57
N ILE A 331 16.54 -1.50 -0.37
CA ILE A 331 15.90 -1.91 0.87
C ILE A 331 15.01 -0.75 1.30
N THR A 332 13.75 -1.02 1.54
CA THR A 332 12.74 -0.03 1.91
C THR A 332 11.61 -0.69 2.70
N PHE A 333 10.97 0.08 3.58
CA PHE A 333 9.68 -0.22 4.20
C PHE A 333 8.52 0.49 3.47
N GLY A 334 8.80 1.16 2.36
CA GLY A 334 7.82 1.66 1.40
C GLY A 334 7.58 0.66 0.28
N ALA A 335 7.14 1.17 -0.87
CA ALA A 335 6.73 0.38 -2.03
C ALA A 335 7.66 -0.79 -2.38
N MET A 336 7.08 -1.97 -2.62
CA MET A 336 7.74 -3.23 -3.00
C MET A 336 8.47 -3.97 -1.87
N GLY A 337 8.64 -3.37 -0.69
CA GLY A 337 9.27 -4.04 0.46
C GLY A 337 8.33 -4.19 1.66
N ASP A 338 7.41 -3.28 1.81
CA ASP A 338 6.46 -2.98 2.88
C ASP A 338 5.77 -4.22 3.50
N SER A 339 4.77 -4.76 2.86
CA SER A 339 3.88 -5.81 3.39
C SER A 339 4.59 -7.15 3.64
N PHE A 340 5.81 -7.39 3.11
CA PHE A 340 6.59 -8.55 3.51
C PHE A 340 6.87 -8.55 5.02
N TYR A 341 7.30 -7.42 5.56
CA TYR A 341 7.59 -7.29 7.00
C TYR A 341 6.33 -7.35 7.84
N GLU A 342 5.25 -6.80 7.32
CA GLU A 342 3.92 -6.86 7.93
C GLU A 342 3.42 -8.30 8.08
N TYR A 343 3.52 -9.10 6.99
CA TYR A 343 3.04 -10.49 6.98
C TYR A 343 3.86 -11.42 7.86
N LEU A 344 5.14 -11.14 8.11
CA LEU A 344 5.92 -11.86 9.11
C LEU A 344 5.26 -11.77 10.50
N LEU A 345 4.77 -10.59 10.89
CA LEU A 345 4.07 -10.43 12.16
C LEU A 345 2.65 -11.03 12.11
N LYS A 346 1.90 -10.68 11.08
CA LYS A 346 0.47 -11.05 10.97
C LYS A 346 0.26 -12.55 10.77
N ALA A 347 1.15 -13.26 10.07
CA ALA A 347 1.10 -14.72 9.96
C ALA A 347 1.34 -15.44 11.30
N TRP A 348 2.25 -14.90 12.14
CA TRP A 348 2.41 -15.40 13.52
C TRP A 348 1.14 -15.20 14.35
N ILE A 349 0.46 -14.04 14.19
CA ILE A 349 -0.81 -13.75 14.88
C ILE A 349 -1.91 -14.69 14.37
N LEU A 350 -2.07 -14.84 13.05
CA LEU A 350 -3.06 -15.74 12.44
C LEU A 350 -2.87 -17.20 12.89
N GLY A 351 -1.62 -17.64 13.04
CA GLY A 351 -1.26 -18.94 13.61
C GLY A 351 -1.44 -19.03 15.13
N ASN A 352 -2.19 -18.09 15.72
CA ASN A 352 -2.50 -18.01 17.15
C ASN A 352 -1.26 -18.03 18.05
N LYS A 353 -0.17 -17.40 17.57
CA LYS A 353 1.10 -17.24 18.31
C LYS A 353 1.70 -18.56 18.82
N THR A 354 1.42 -19.67 18.13
CA THR A 354 1.88 -21.01 18.50
C THR A 354 3.37 -21.21 18.18
N GLU A 355 4.00 -22.20 18.85
CA GLU A 355 5.41 -22.55 18.61
C GLU A 355 5.67 -22.99 17.16
N ALA A 356 4.68 -23.59 16.50
CA ALA A 356 4.80 -24.03 15.10
C ALA A 356 5.08 -22.87 14.12
N VAL A 357 4.58 -21.68 14.41
CA VAL A 357 4.72 -20.46 13.57
C VAL A 357 5.68 -19.43 14.17
N LYS A 358 6.39 -19.76 15.23
CA LYS A 358 7.31 -18.87 15.94
C LYS A 358 8.40 -18.28 15.03
N TYR A 359 8.84 -19.04 14.04
CA TYR A 359 9.86 -18.58 13.08
C TYR A 359 9.46 -17.31 12.31
N TYR A 360 8.17 -17.07 12.09
CA TYR A 360 7.67 -15.81 11.52
C TYR A 360 7.98 -14.63 12.46
N ARG A 361 7.72 -14.81 13.76
CA ARG A 361 8.04 -13.81 14.78
C ARG A 361 9.54 -13.55 14.87
N GLU A 362 10.37 -14.58 14.86
CA GLU A 362 11.82 -14.48 14.92
C GLU A 362 12.39 -13.73 13.70
N MET A 363 11.85 -13.96 12.51
CA MET A 363 12.20 -13.20 11.30
C MET A 363 11.78 -11.75 11.42
N TRP A 364 10.56 -11.48 11.90
CA TRP A 364 10.08 -10.12 12.13
C TRP A 364 10.96 -9.37 13.12
N GLU A 365 11.31 -9.94 14.25
CA GLU A 365 12.19 -9.35 15.27
C GLU A 365 13.55 -8.98 14.69
N THR A 366 14.14 -9.86 13.91
CA THR A 366 15.42 -9.59 13.22
C THR A 366 15.27 -8.43 12.25
N SER A 367 14.15 -8.35 11.51
CA SER A 367 13.87 -7.23 10.60
C SER A 367 13.66 -5.90 11.34
N MET A 368 13.06 -5.93 12.53
CA MET A 368 12.87 -4.71 13.34
C MET A 368 14.18 -4.16 13.89
N GLN A 369 15.14 -5.04 14.25
CA GLN A 369 16.51 -4.62 14.56
C GLN A 369 17.18 -3.94 13.35
N GLY A 370 16.94 -4.47 12.15
CA GLY A 370 17.40 -3.85 10.91
C GLY A 370 16.71 -2.49 10.63
N LEU A 371 15.42 -2.39 10.88
CA LEU A 371 14.64 -1.15 10.74
C LEU A 371 15.23 -0.02 11.59
N GLU A 372 15.64 -0.29 12.84
CA GLU A 372 16.26 0.72 13.72
C GLU A 372 17.47 1.39 13.05
N SER A 373 18.22 0.64 12.22
CA SER A 373 19.37 1.19 11.47
C SER A 373 18.98 2.16 10.35
N LEU A 374 17.72 2.15 9.93
CA LEU A 374 17.16 3.02 8.88
C LEU A 374 16.46 4.25 9.47
N ILE A 375 16.26 4.31 10.79
CA ILE A 375 15.59 5.43 11.44
C ILE A 375 16.56 6.62 11.55
N LYS A 376 16.10 7.76 11.07
CA LYS A 376 16.76 9.06 11.27
C LYS A 376 15.78 10.08 11.85
N ARG A 377 16.31 11.24 12.20
CA ARG A 377 15.53 12.37 12.73
C ARG A 377 15.74 13.61 11.88
N SER A 378 14.67 14.31 11.59
CA SER A 378 14.71 15.58 10.87
C SER A 378 15.24 16.71 11.74
N THR A 379 15.51 17.84 11.11
CA THR A 379 15.85 19.09 11.80
C THR A 379 15.01 20.22 11.17
N PRO A 380 14.45 21.15 11.99
CA PRO A 380 14.68 21.34 13.43
C PRO A 380 13.77 20.54 14.37
N SER A 381 12.63 19.98 13.92
CA SER A 381 11.55 19.47 14.81
C SER A 381 11.75 18.02 15.28
N SER A 382 12.83 17.36 14.86
CA SER A 382 13.18 15.99 15.29
C SER A 382 12.09 14.95 14.98
N PHE A 383 11.48 15.00 13.79
CA PHE A 383 10.59 13.95 13.32
C PHE A 383 11.38 12.68 13.00
N ALA A 384 11.00 11.55 13.60
CA ALA A 384 11.55 10.25 13.24
C ALA A 384 11.03 9.84 11.86
N TYR A 385 11.90 9.36 10.97
CA TYR A 385 11.52 8.87 9.64
C TYR A 385 12.37 7.68 9.23
N ILE A 386 11.81 6.87 8.31
CA ILE A 386 12.43 5.65 7.79
C ILE A 386 13.12 6.00 6.48
N THR A 387 14.44 5.77 6.41
CA THR A 387 15.22 5.99 5.18
C THR A 387 15.16 4.78 4.26
N GLU A 388 15.43 5.00 2.97
CA GLU A 388 15.68 3.93 2.00
C GLU A 388 17.18 3.70 1.81
N LYS A 389 17.58 2.47 1.44
CA LYS A 389 18.99 2.10 1.25
C LYS A 389 19.18 1.41 -0.09
N LEU A 390 20.18 1.82 -0.87
CA LEU A 390 20.63 1.14 -2.08
C LEU A 390 22.13 0.85 -1.97
N GLY A 391 22.49 -0.40 -1.76
CA GLY A 391 23.84 -0.81 -1.40
C GLY A 391 24.29 -0.11 -0.11
N ASN A 392 25.35 0.71 -0.19
CA ASN A 392 25.83 1.49 0.95
C ASN A 392 25.29 2.92 1.00
N THR A 393 24.46 3.33 0.04
CA THR A 393 23.91 4.69 -0.03
C THR A 393 22.56 4.71 0.66
N VAL A 394 22.38 5.66 1.58
CA VAL A 394 21.12 5.92 2.28
C VAL A 394 20.48 7.16 1.67
N TYR A 395 19.18 7.07 1.40
CA TYR A 395 18.37 8.15 0.87
C TYR A 395 17.42 8.64 1.94
N ASP A 396 17.47 9.92 2.22
CA ASP A 396 16.60 10.60 3.20
C ASP A 396 15.24 10.90 2.56
N LYS A 397 14.52 9.83 2.23
CA LYS A 397 13.18 9.79 1.64
C LYS A 397 12.35 8.76 2.39
N MET A 398 11.08 9.08 2.62
CA MET A 398 10.08 8.16 3.18
C MET A 398 8.81 8.22 2.33
N ASP A 399 8.31 7.06 1.90
CA ASP A 399 7.02 6.94 1.24
C ASP A 399 5.89 7.01 2.28
N GLU A 400 4.72 7.53 1.89
CA GLU A 400 3.51 7.48 2.72
C GLU A 400 3.12 6.03 3.02
N LEU A 401 3.32 5.12 2.06
CA LEU A 401 3.18 3.67 2.27
C LEU A 401 3.87 3.16 3.54
N ALA A 402 5.06 3.67 3.88
CA ALA A 402 5.77 3.26 5.09
C ALA A 402 5.06 3.68 6.40
N CYS A 403 3.97 4.44 6.28
CA CYS A 403 3.15 4.83 7.43
C CYS A 403 2.28 3.70 8.02
N PHE A 404 2.31 2.49 7.45
CA PHE A 404 1.80 1.27 8.11
C PHE A 404 2.72 0.80 9.25
N VAL A 405 4.03 1.14 9.20
CA VAL A 405 5.04 0.67 10.18
C VAL A 405 4.71 1.04 11.63
N PRO A 406 4.23 2.26 11.96
CA PRO A 406 3.80 2.58 13.32
C PRO A 406 2.76 1.59 13.87
N GLY A 407 1.75 1.26 13.06
CA GLY A 407 0.72 0.28 13.43
C GLY A 407 1.28 -1.13 13.62
N MET A 408 2.17 -1.55 12.72
CA MET A 408 2.85 -2.83 12.81
C MET A 408 3.73 -2.93 14.07
N LEU A 409 4.50 -1.88 14.41
CA LEU A 409 5.32 -1.84 15.63
C LEU A 409 4.46 -1.90 16.89
N ALA A 410 3.37 -1.12 16.93
CA ALA A 410 2.44 -1.14 18.04
C ALA A 410 1.80 -2.53 18.22
N LEU A 411 1.33 -3.15 17.14
CA LEU A 411 0.77 -4.50 17.16
C LEU A 411 1.80 -5.54 17.61
N GLY A 412 3.04 -5.42 17.13
CA GLY A 412 4.15 -6.30 17.44
C GLY A 412 4.75 -6.11 18.83
N SER A 413 4.44 -5.00 19.53
CA SER A 413 4.89 -4.78 20.91
C SER A 413 4.31 -5.79 21.90
N SER A 414 3.20 -6.43 21.54
CA SER A 414 2.58 -7.48 22.36
C SER A 414 3.49 -8.72 22.45
N GLY A 415 3.64 -9.27 23.65
CA GLY A 415 4.44 -10.48 23.90
C GLY A 415 5.86 -10.23 24.38
N TYR A 416 6.29 -8.97 24.47
CA TYR A 416 7.53 -8.57 25.12
C TYR A 416 7.31 -8.21 26.59
N ASP A 417 8.44 -8.11 27.33
CA ASP A 417 8.40 -7.49 28.64
C ASP A 417 8.09 -5.97 28.52
N PRO A 418 7.65 -5.31 29.61
CA PRO A 418 7.21 -3.92 29.56
C PRO A 418 8.28 -2.92 29.07
N GLU A 419 9.56 -3.20 29.27
CA GLU A 419 10.64 -2.31 28.83
C GLU A 419 10.82 -2.37 27.31
N GLU A 420 10.86 -3.56 26.75
CA GLU A 420 11.04 -3.77 25.31
C GLU A 420 9.77 -3.39 24.55
N ALA A 421 8.59 -3.76 25.04
CA ALA A 421 7.32 -3.31 24.51
C ALA A 421 7.21 -1.77 24.47
N GLY A 422 7.69 -1.09 25.51
CA GLY A 422 7.74 0.37 25.58
C GLY A 422 8.64 1.01 24.52
N LYS A 423 9.75 0.38 24.14
CA LYS A 423 10.63 0.87 23.07
C LYS A 423 9.92 0.84 21.70
N TYR A 424 9.30 -0.29 21.36
CA TYR A 424 8.53 -0.41 20.12
C TYR A 424 7.36 0.57 20.09
N MET A 425 6.62 0.69 21.18
CA MET A 425 5.50 1.63 21.27
C MET A 425 5.95 3.08 21.13
N SER A 426 7.05 3.48 21.78
CA SER A 426 7.59 4.83 21.67
C SER A 426 8.02 5.17 20.23
N LEU A 427 8.69 4.24 19.54
CA LEU A 427 9.07 4.41 18.14
C LEU A 427 7.83 4.50 17.23
N ALA A 428 6.80 3.67 17.49
CA ALA A 428 5.54 3.71 16.77
C ALA A 428 4.85 5.08 16.90
N GLU A 429 4.78 5.63 18.11
CA GLU A 429 4.19 6.96 18.38
C GLU A 429 4.96 8.08 17.68
N GLU A 430 6.30 8.03 17.69
CA GLU A 430 7.14 9.01 17.01
C GLU A 430 6.95 8.98 15.48
N LEU A 431 6.94 7.80 14.88
CA LEU A 431 6.72 7.63 13.44
C LEU A 431 5.29 8.02 13.05
N ALA A 432 4.27 7.67 13.85
CA ALA A 432 2.90 8.09 13.61
C ALA A 432 2.74 9.61 13.64
N ARG A 433 3.47 10.31 14.53
CA ARG A 433 3.51 11.77 14.53
C ARG A 433 4.09 12.32 13.21
N THR A 434 5.08 11.68 12.65
CA THR A 434 5.66 12.06 11.35
C THR A 434 4.64 11.85 10.24
N CYS A 435 3.98 10.70 10.19
CA CYS A 435 2.95 10.37 9.20
C CYS A 435 1.73 11.31 9.27
N TYR A 436 1.26 11.65 10.46
CA TYR A 436 0.22 12.67 10.63
C TYR A 436 0.67 14.03 10.08
N ASN A 437 1.94 14.40 10.27
CA ASN A 437 2.46 15.67 9.77
C ASN A 437 2.64 15.68 8.24
N PHE A 438 2.69 14.55 7.54
CA PHE A 438 2.58 14.50 6.08
C PHE A 438 1.28 15.14 5.58
N TYR A 439 0.20 14.95 6.33
CA TYR A 439 -1.09 15.59 6.06
C TYR A 439 -1.09 17.07 6.47
N GLN A 440 -0.56 17.39 7.65
CA GLN A 440 -0.66 18.74 8.22
C GLN A 440 0.17 19.79 7.48
N LEU A 441 1.24 19.39 6.79
CA LEU A 441 2.12 20.31 6.07
C LEU A 441 1.58 20.76 4.72
N THR A 442 0.59 20.09 4.16
CA THR A 442 0.00 20.45 2.87
C THR A 442 -1.16 21.43 3.05
N PRO A 443 -1.41 22.33 2.07
CA PRO A 443 -2.58 23.21 2.12
C PRO A 443 -3.92 22.48 2.13
N THR A 444 -4.04 21.32 1.46
CA THR A 444 -5.25 20.51 1.42
C THR A 444 -5.43 19.63 2.66
N LYS A 445 -4.43 19.53 3.53
CA LYS A 445 -4.40 18.58 4.65
C LYS A 445 -4.53 17.12 4.21
N LEU A 446 -4.18 16.80 2.97
CA LEU A 446 -4.03 15.44 2.43
C LEU A 446 -2.56 15.20 2.10
N ALA A 447 -2.04 14.01 2.41
CA ALA A 447 -0.65 13.67 2.22
C ALA A 447 -0.29 13.43 0.74
N GLY A 448 0.94 13.79 0.35
CA GLY A 448 1.56 13.33 -0.89
C GLY A 448 2.10 11.90 -0.75
N GLU A 449 2.53 11.29 -1.87
CA GLU A 449 3.00 9.89 -1.93
C GLU A 449 4.35 9.67 -1.24
N ASN A 450 5.23 10.70 -1.17
CA ASN A 450 6.52 10.61 -0.50
C ASN A 450 7.06 11.96 -0.08
N TYR A 451 8.01 11.92 0.85
CA TYR A 451 8.63 13.08 1.47
C TYR A 451 10.15 12.95 1.50
N TYR A 452 10.84 14.07 1.26
CA TYR A 452 12.29 14.20 1.38
C TYR A 452 12.64 14.98 2.63
N PHE A 453 13.67 14.53 3.35
CA PHE A 453 14.17 15.15 4.58
C PHE A 453 15.53 15.79 4.29
N ARG A 454 15.66 17.07 4.57
CA ARG A 454 16.88 17.84 4.35
C ARG A 454 17.32 18.51 5.63
N GLN A 455 18.63 18.74 5.76
CA GLN A 455 19.15 19.45 6.91
C GLN A 455 18.57 20.87 6.97
N GLY A 456 17.96 21.22 8.11
CA GLY A 456 17.33 22.53 8.33
C GLY A 456 15.89 22.65 7.83
N GLU A 457 15.38 21.64 7.14
CA GLU A 457 13.99 21.51 6.68
C GLU A 457 13.44 20.17 7.15
N ASP A 458 12.34 20.18 7.89
CA ASP A 458 11.84 18.93 8.48
C ASP A 458 11.46 17.91 7.42
N MET A 459 10.58 18.29 6.50
CA MET A 459 10.15 17.42 5.41
C MET A 459 9.58 18.26 4.24
N LEU A 460 9.77 17.77 3.03
CA LEU A 460 9.30 18.39 1.79
C LEU A 460 8.53 17.36 0.99
N VAL A 461 7.36 17.74 0.48
CA VAL A 461 6.58 16.92 -0.43
C VAL A 461 7.41 16.61 -1.67
N GLY A 462 7.58 15.35 -2.00
CA GLY A 462 8.20 14.86 -3.21
C GLY A 462 7.17 14.68 -4.33
N THR A 463 6.54 13.51 -4.41
CA THR A 463 5.40 13.28 -5.30
C THR A 463 4.13 13.79 -4.61
N SER A 464 3.52 14.84 -5.18
CA SER A 464 2.40 15.55 -4.57
C SER A 464 1.02 14.94 -4.84
N TRP A 465 0.96 13.72 -5.35
CA TRP A 465 -0.30 13.01 -5.54
C TRP A 465 -0.87 12.53 -4.21
N ASN A 466 -2.19 12.59 -4.07
CA ASN A 466 -2.92 11.84 -3.04
C ASN A 466 -3.85 10.86 -3.74
N ILE A 467 -3.66 9.58 -3.53
CA ILE A 467 -4.50 8.54 -4.10
C ILE A 467 -5.37 7.84 -3.04
N GLN A 468 -5.70 8.56 -1.95
CA GLN A 468 -6.62 8.11 -0.90
C GLN A 468 -6.08 6.98 0.00
N ARG A 469 -4.76 6.89 0.18
CA ARG A 469 -4.07 5.83 0.93
C ARG A 469 -4.52 5.71 2.38
N PRO A 470 -4.55 4.46 2.94
CA PRO A 470 -4.99 4.15 4.29
C PRO A 470 -3.89 4.11 5.35
N GLU A 471 -2.60 3.96 5.00
CA GLU A 471 -1.53 3.46 5.88
C GLU A 471 -1.35 4.30 7.14
N THR A 472 -1.48 5.63 7.03
CA THR A 472 -1.46 6.51 8.22
C THR A 472 -2.67 6.24 9.12
N ILE A 473 -3.86 6.10 8.56
CA ILE A 473 -5.11 5.86 9.32
C ILE A 473 -5.09 4.46 9.95
N GLU A 474 -4.57 3.46 9.25
CA GLU A 474 -4.30 2.12 9.77
C GLU A 474 -3.45 2.18 11.03
N SER A 475 -2.32 2.89 10.98
CA SER A 475 -1.43 3.06 12.13
C SER A 475 -2.13 3.77 13.30
N LEU A 476 -2.93 4.81 13.02
CA LEU A 476 -3.72 5.49 14.05
C LEU A 476 -4.76 4.57 14.68
N PHE A 477 -5.37 3.67 13.89
CA PHE A 477 -6.29 2.65 14.37
C PHE A 477 -5.62 1.68 15.35
N TYR A 478 -4.48 1.10 14.99
CA TYR A 478 -3.76 0.18 15.88
C TYR A 478 -3.27 0.88 17.16
N LEU A 479 -2.70 2.07 17.04
CA LEU A 479 -2.24 2.85 18.19
C LEU A 479 -3.40 3.17 19.14
N TRP A 480 -4.55 3.61 18.61
CA TRP A 480 -5.72 3.84 19.45
C TRP A 480 -6.21 2.55 20.12
N ARG A 481 -6.33 1.43 19.39
CA ARG A 481 -6.80 0.15 19.94
C ARG A 481 -5.92 -0.35 21.08
N LEU A 482 -4.62 -0.13 21.00
CA LEU A 482 -3.64 -0.67 21.95
C LEU A 482 -3.34 0.27 23.12
N THR A 483 -3.51 1.59 22.93
CA THR A 483 -3.21 2.59 23.98
C THR A 483 -4.42 3.25 24.61
N GLY A 484 -5.56 3.26 23.92
CA GLY A 484 -6.74 4.04 24.33
C GLY A 484 -6.57 5.55 24.21
N ASN A 485 -5.47 6.05 23.61
CA ASN A 485 -5.19 7.46 23.50
C ASN A 485 -6.03 8.13 22.42
N ASN A 486 -6.93 9.02 22.82
CA ASN A 486 -7.85 9.70 21.91
C ASN A 486 -7.17 10.64 20.90
N THR A 487 -5.91 11.02 21.11
CA THR A 487 -5.15 11.83 20.14
C THR A 487 -5.18 11.20 18.74
N TYR A 488 -5.09 9.87 18.64
CA TYR A 488 -5.12 9.18 17.36
C TYR A 488 -6.48 9.25 16.66
N ARG A 489 -7.58 9.31 17.43
CA ARG A 489 -8.93 9.57 16.91
C ARG A 489 -9.08 10.99 16.38
N GLU A 490 -8.51 11.98 17.07
CA GLU A 490 -8.55 13.37 16.61
C GLU A 490 -7.73 13.53 15.31
N TRP A 491 -6.53 12.97 15.24
CA TRP A 491 -5.72 13.00 14.02
C TRP A 491 -6.42 12.32 12.83
N ALA A 492 -7.03 11.17 13.06
CA ALA A 492 -7.81 10.49 12.02
C ALA A 492 -9.04 11.31 11.60
N TRP A 493 -9.66 12.03 12.54
CA TRP A 493 -10.79 12.90 12.23
C TRP A 493 -10.37 14.10 11.37
N ASP A 494 -9.24 14.73 11.66
CA ASP A 494 -8.68 15.79 10.83
C ASP A 494 -8.43 15.32 9.38
N ILE A 495 -7.91 14.10 9.22
CA ILE A 495 -7.70 13.49 7.90
C ILE A 495 -9.05 13.22 7.19
N PHE A 496 -10.04 12.71 7.91
CA PHE A 496 -11.39 12.52 7.35
C PHE A 496 -12.03 13.82 6.88
N GLU A 497 -11.93 14.91 7.66
CA GLU A 497 -12.44 16.23 7.28
C GLU A 497 -11.70 16.78 6.06
N ALA A 498 -10.42 16.48 5.90
CA ALA A 498 -9.65 16.85 4.71
C ALA A 498 -10.15 16.09 3.46
N PHE A 499 -10.48 14.80 3.56
CA PHE A 499 -11.13 14.05 2.47
C PHE A 499 -12.51 14.62 2.12
N GLU A 500 -13.35 14.91 3.12
CA GLU A 500 -14.66 15.52 2.91
C GLU A 500 -14.57 16.88 2.19
N SER A 501 -13.54 17.67 2.51
CA SER A 501 -13.35 19.01 1.98
C SER A 501 -12.73 19.05 0.59
N ASN A 502 -11.80 18.11 0.27
CA ASN A 502 -10.97 18.20 -0.93
C ASN A 502 -11.20 17.06 -1.95
N SER A 503 -11.67 15.89 -1.50
CA SER A 503 -11.85 14.71 -2.35
C SER A 503 -13.31 14.42 -2.68
N ARG A 504 -14.26 14.83 -1.84
CA ARG A 504 -15.69 14.58 -2.04
C ARG A 504 -16.26 15.39 -3.20
N ILE A 505 -16.90 14.72 -4.16
CA ILE A 505 -17.65 15.35 -5.25
C ILE A 505 -19.04 14.69 -5.37
N ALA A 506 -19.90 15.23 -6.20
CA ALA A 506 -21.29 14.71 -6.35
C ALA A 506 -21.38 13.25 -6.85
N SER A 507 -20.30 12.71 -7.40
CA SER A 507 -20.24 11.36 -8.00
C SER A 507 -19.21 10.44 -7.35
N GLY A 508 -18.87 10.67 -6.08
CA GLY A 508 -17.95 9.86 -5.29
C GLY A 508 -16.83 10.66 -4.64
N TYR A 509 -15.67 10.04 -4.49
CA TYR A 509 -14.46 10.69 -4.01
C TYR A 509 -13.37 10.60 -5.09
N VAL A 510 -12.52 11.62 -5.15
CA VAL A 510 -11.42 11.72 -6.12
C VAL A 510 -10.08 11.77 -5.40
N GLY A 511 -9.05 11.21 -6.00
CA GLY A 511 -7.67 11.52 -5.62
C GLY A 511 -7.29 12.96 -5.99
N LEU A 512 -6.11 13.40 -5.56
CA LEU A 512 -5.53 14.67 -5.98
C LEU A 512 -4.26 14.41 -6.80
N LYS A 513 -4.11 15.14 -7.91
CA LYS A 513 -2.87 15.21 -8.68
C LYS A 513 -1.82 16.07 -7.99
N ASP A 514 -2.27 16.97 -7.11
CA ASP A 514 -1.39 17.85 -6.38
C ASP A 514 -2.05 18.30 -5.07
N VAL A 515 -1.50 17.85 -3.95
CA VAL A 515 -1.95 18.21 -2.60
C VAL A 515 -1.69 19.68 -2.24
N ASN A 516 -0.83 20.37 -2.99
CA ASN A 516 -0.55 21.78 -2.74
C ASN A 516 -1.60 22.70 -3.36
N THR A 517 -2.23 22.27 -4.45
CA THR A 517 -3.20 23.08 -5.20
C THR A 517 -4.63 22.54 -5.11
N GLY A 518 -4.82 21.30 -4.69
CA GLY A 518 -6.11 20.62 -4.71
C GLY A 518 -6.56 20.17 -6.11
N ALA A 519 -5.64 20.14 -7.10
CA ALA A 519 -5.95 19.64 -8.43
C ALA A 519 -6.38 18.17 -8.38
N GLN A 520 -7.61 17.91 -8.84
CA GLN A 520 -8.26 16.59 -8.72
C GLN A 520 -7.74 15.57 -9.74
N ASP A 521 -7.65 14.31 -9.31
CA ASP A 521 -7.48 13.14 -10.16
C ASP A 521 -8.84 12.48 -10.43
N ASP A 522 -8.94 11.73 -11.53
CA ASP A 522 -10.17 11.06 -11.92
C ASP A 522 -10.12 9.57 -11.56
N MET A 523 -9.90 9.27 -10.27
CA MET A 523 -9.90 7.91 -9.75
C MET A 523 -10.43 7.88 -8.30
N MET A 524 -11.29 6.92 -8.01
CA MET A 524 -11.65 6.47 -6.67
C MET A 524 -11.11 5.06 -6.51
N GLN A 525 -10.07 4.93 -5.70
CA GLN A 525 -9.36 3.66 -5.50
C GLN A 525 -10.26 2.65 -4.77
N SER A 526 -10.13 1.35 -5.09
CA SER A 526 -10.91 0.30 -4.42
C SER A 526 -10.62 0.26 -2.91
N PHE A 527 -9.34 0.44 -2.53
CA PHE A 527 -8.91 0.46 -1.13
C PHE A 527 -9.45 1.67 -0.33
N PHE A 528 -9.93 2.74 -0.99
CA PHE A 528 -10.58 3.83 -0.25
C PHE A 528 -11.80 3.34 0.52
N LEU A 529 -12.61 2.46 -0.09
CA LEU A 529 -13.76 1.84 0.54
C LEU A 529 -13.36 0.65 1.42
N ALA A 530 -12.40 -0.14 0.93
CA ALA A 530 -11.94 -1.34 1.59
C ALA A 530 -11.17 -1.07 2.88
N GLU A 531 -10.34 -0.02 2.90
CA GLU A 531 -9.37 0.26 3.96
C GLU A 531 -9.60 1.61 4.63
N THR A 532 -9.43 2.71 3.88
CA THR A 532 -9.43 4.07 4.41
C THR A 532 -10.71 4.35 5.20
N LEU A 533 -11.89 4.10 4.61
CA LEU A 533 -13.18 4.27 5.29
C LEU A 533 -13.43 3.20 6.36
N LYS A 534 -12.92 1.97 6.19
CA LYS A 534 -13.04 0.90 7.18
C LYS A 534 -12.27 1.25 8.46
N TYR A 535 -10.99 1.61 8.37
CA TYR A 535 -10.19 1.97 9.54
C TYR A 535 -10.73 3.22 10.22
N LEU A 536 -11.20 4.23 9.47
CA LEU A 536 -11.90 5.39 10.04
C LEU A 536 -13.15 4.98 10.81
N TYR A 537 -13.97 4.09 10.28
CA TYR A 537 -15.16 3.59 10.97
C TYR A 537 -14.81 2.82 12.26
N LEU A 538 -13.80 1.96 12.19
CA LEU A 538 -13.33 1.15 13.32
C LEU A 538 -12.67 1.99 14.43
N LEU A 539 -12.02 3.10 14.09
CA LEU A 539 -11.49 4.09 15.05
C LEU A 539 -12.59 4.67 15.94
N PHE A 540 -13.78 4.89 15.41
CA PHE A 540 -14.92 5.44 16.15
C PHE A 540 -15.92 4.36 16.61
N SER A 541 -15.60 3.07 16.40
CA SER A 541 -16.40 1.93 16.85
C SER A 541 -15.88 1.38 18.20
N PRO A 542 -16.73 0.70 18.98
CA PRO A 542 -16.26 -0.04 20.15
C PRO A 542 -15.17 -1.07 19.76
N PRO A 543 -14.19 -1.34 20.64
CA PRO A 543 -13.12 -2.33 20.36
C PRO A 543 -13.62 -3.75 20.06
N SER A 544 -14.83 -4.10 20.52
CA SER A 544 -15.48 -5.39 20.23
C SER A 544 -15.93 -5.55 18.78
N VAL A 545 -16.02 -4.45 18.01
CA VAL A 545 -16.25 -4.51 16.57
C VAL A 545 -14.92 -4.86 15.90
N ILE A 546 -14.79 -6.08 15.42
CA ILE A 546 -13.55 -6.67 14.91
C ILE A 546 -12.43 -6.56 15.96
N SER A 547 -12.50 -7.42 16.99
CA SER A 547 -11.50 -7.48 18.06
C SER A 547 -10.15 -7.99 17.53
N LEU A 548 -9.05 -7.32 17.91
CA LEU A 548 -7.70 -7.76 17.55
C LEU A 548 -7.27 -9.08 18.22
N ASP A 549 -8.04 -9.59 19.19
CA ASP A 549 -7.83 -10.91 19.80
C ASP A 549 -8.42 -12.04 18.95
N GLU A 550 -9.40 -11.73 18.08
CA GLU A 550 -10.11 -12.72 17.27
C GLU A 550 -9.80 -12.59 15.77
N TRP A 551 -9.33 -11.42 15.33
CA TRP A 551 -9.15 -11.10 13.93
C TRP A 551 -7.77 -10.49 13.65
N VAL A 552 -7.22 -10.83 12.49
CA VAL A 552 -6.03 -10.20 11.92
C VAL A 552 -6.39 -9.62 10.55
N PHE A 553 -6.01 -8.37 10.30
CA PHE A 553 -6.22 -7.74 9.01
C PHE A 553 -5.09 -8.11 8.04
N ASN A 554 -5.43 -8.44 6.80
CA ASN A 554 -4.42 -8.54 5.74
C ASN A 554 -3.94 -7.13 5.33
N THR A 555 -3.08 -7.02 4.31
CA THR A 555 -2.54 -5.73 3.84
C THR A 555 -3.52 -4.91 3.00
N GLU A 556 -4.75 -5.40 2.77
CA GLU A 556 -5.88 -4.69 2.16
C GLU A 556 -7.03 -4.50 3.17
N ALA A 557 -6.69 -4.52 4.47
CA ALA A 557 -7.62 -4.35 5.60
C ALA A 557 -8.78 -5.38 5.65
N HIS A 558 -8.64 -6.55 5.06
CA HIS A 558 -9.63 -7.61 5.20
C HIS A 558 -9.41 -8.39 6.50
N PRO A 559 -10.35 -8.37 7.46
CA PRO A 559 -10.23 -9.13 8.69
C PRO A 559 -10.41 -10.64 8.41
N LEU A 560 -9.41 -11.42 8.79
CA LEU A 560 -9.39 -12.89 8.73
C LEU A 560 -9.46 -13.44 10.15
N ARG A 561 -10.34 -14.41 10.40
CA ARG A 561 -10.57 -14.90 11.75
C ARG A 561 -9.45 -15.84 12.20
N ILE A 562 -8.89 -15.56 13.38
CA ILE A 562 -7.87 -16.39 14.02
C ILE A 562 -8.56 -17.67 14.55
N ARG A 563 -8.13 -18.83 14.08
CA ARG A 563 -8.68 -20.11 14.56
C ARG A 563 -8.08 -20.48 15.91
N THR A 564 -8.98 -20.84 16.84
CA THR A 564 -8.60 -21.37 18.15
C THR A 564 -8.59 -22.93 18.12
N ARG A 565 -7.97 -23.54 19.11
CA ARG A 565 -8.02 -25.03 19.27
C ARG A 565 -9.46 -25.55 19.44
N ASN A 566 -10.35 -24.74 19.98
CA ASN A 566 -11.75 -25.10 20.17
C ASN A 566 -12.50 -25.16 18.84
N ASP A 567 -12.24 -24.23 17.91
CA ASP A 567 -12.86 -24.22 16.59
C ASP A 567 -12.50 -25.49 15.80
N VAL A 568 -11.24 -25.93 15.88
CA VAL A 568 -10.76 -27.17 15.25
C VAL A 568 -11.42 -28.41 15.86
N HIS A 569 -11.70 -28.39 17.17
CA HIS A 569 -12.31 -29.51 17.88
C HIS A 569 -13.82 -29.62 17.63
N GLU A 570 -14.51 -28.47 17.50
CA GLU A 570 -15.94 -28.45 17.16
C GLU A 570 -16.20 -28.90 15.70
N GLU A 571 -15.36 -28.50 14.76
CA GLU A 571 -15.46 -28.99 13.38
C GLU A 571 -15.18 -30.49 13.29
N GLN A 572 -14.17 -30.99 14.01
CA GLN A 572 -13.86 -32.41 14.04
C GLN A 572 -15.00 -33.25 14.66
N LEU A 573 -15.67 -32.70 15.68
CA LEU A 573 -16.87 -33.33 16.27
C LEU A 573 -18.06 -33.31 15.32
N ASN A 574 -18.22 -32.27 14.50
CA ASN A 574 -19.29 -32.16 13.51
C ASN A 574 -19.06 -33.12 12.34
N LEU A 575 -17.83 -33.24 11.84
CA LEU A 575 -17.46 -34.21 10.80
C LEU A 575 -17.64 -35.66 11.30
N ASP A 576 -17.26 -35.96 12.54
CA ASP A 576 -17.48 -37.27 13.17
C ASP A 576 -18.97 -37.59 13.42
N GLN A 577 -19.83 -36.57 13.47
CA GLN A 577 -21.29 -36.76 13.57
C GLN A 577 -21.94 -36.95 12.19
N GLU A 578 -21.50 -36.29 11.15
CA GLU A 578 -21.98 -36.48 9.77
C GLU A 578 -21.62 -37.89 9.24
N ASP A 579 -20.43 -38.38 9.54
CA ASP A 579 -20.02 -39.78 9.20
C ASP A 579 -20.79 -40.87 9.98
N LYS A 580 -21.46 -40.49 11.07
CA LYS A 580 -22.27 -41.43 11.87
C LYS A 580 -23.72 -41.57 11.43
N PHE A 581 -24.20 -40.74 10.48
CA PHE A 581 -25.49 -40.89 9.86
C PHE A 581 -25.38 -41.72 8.56
N PRO A 582 -25.74 -43.01 8.54
CA PRO A 582 -25.69 -43.81 7.33
C PRO A 582 -26.75 -43.31 6.34
N SER A 583 -26.32 -43.02 5.12
CA SER A 583 -27.10 -42.59 3.95
C SER A 583 -28.11 -43.62 3.42
N HIS A 584 -28.68 -44.47 4.29
CA HIS A 584 -29.59 -45.58 3.92
C HIS A 584 -31.08 -45.36 4.22
N LEU A 585 -31.53 -44.12 4.41
CA LEU A 585 -32.96 -43.83 4.64
C LEU A 585 -33.56 -42.84 3.67
N LEU A 586 -33.22 -42.90 2.38
CA LEU A 586 -34.07 -42.38 1.31
C LEU A 586 -34.58 -43.55 0.47
N GLY A 587 -35.54 -44.29 1.06
CA GLY A 587 -36.29 -45.35 0.37
C GLY A 587 -37.14 -44.79 -0.76
N ARG A 588 -36.82 -45.20 -1.98
CA ARG A 588 -37.67 -45.11 -3.16
C ARG A 588 -39.09 -45.54 -2.81
N LYS A 589 -40.09 -44.67 -3.00
CA LYS A 589 -41.47 -45.07 -3.27
C LYS A 589 -41.76 -44.76 -4.75
N GLU A 590 -41.50 -45.73 -5.60
CA GLU A 590 -42.13 -45.79 -6.92
C GLU A 590 -43.58 -46.27 -6.69
N GLY A 591 -44.54 -45.36 -6.86
CA GLY A 591 -45.96 -45.67 -6.93
C GLY A 591 -46.32 -45.95 -8.37
N ARG A 592 -46.57 -47.22 -8.67
CA ARG A 592 -47.15 -47.72 -9.94
C ARG A 592 -48.62 -47.34 -9.99
N LEU A 593 -49.01 -46.51 -10.97
CA LEU A 593 -50.41 -46.30 -11.35
C LEU A 593 -50.80 -47.41 -12.33
N GLU A 594 -51.65 -48.35 -11.89
CA GLU A 594 -52.41 -49.20 -12.77
C GLU A 594 -53.76 -48.56 -13.10
N ASN A 595 -54.09 -48.61 -14.39
CA ASN A 595 -55.36 -48.21 -14.98
C ASN A 595 -56.53 -49.07 -14.47
N LYS A 596 -57.63 -48.40 -14.15
CA LYS A 596 -58.98 -48.76 -14.62
C LYS A 596 -59.84 -47.51 -14.68
#